data_9e54b6bcf110785a543aa49d538d975b
#
_entry.id   9e54b6bcf110785a543aa49d538d975b
#
_cell.length_a   1.000
_cell.length_b   1.000
_cell.length_c   1.000
_cell.angle_alpha   90.00
_cell.angle_beta   90.00
_cell.angle_gamma   90.00
#
_symmetry.space_group_name_H-M   'P 1'
#
loop_
_entity.id
_entity.type
_entity.pdbx_description
1 polymer ?
#
loop_
_entity_poly.entity_id
_entity_poly.type
_entity_poly.pdbx_seq_one_letter_code
_entity_poly.pdbx_strand_id
1 'polypeptide(L)'
;GMVGQRFISLLENHPWFEVVTVAASARSAGKTYEEAVGARWKMTTPMPEAVKKLVVMNVSDVEKVASTVDFVFSAVDMSKEEIKAIEEEYAKTETPVVSNNSAHRWTPDVPMVVPEINPQHFDVIEFQKKRLGTTRGFVAVKPNCSIQSYAPVLTAWKEFEPYEVVATTYQAISGAGKT
;
A
#
# COMPACT_ATOMS: atom_id res chain seq x y z
N GLY A 1 8.64 7.80 1.22
CA GLY A 1 7.84 8.81 0.53
C GLY A 1 6.64 9.27 1.37
N MET A 2 5.88 10.26 0.89
CA MET A 2 4.72 10.82 1.63
C MET A 2 3.64 9.79 1.93
N VAL A 3 3.38 8.87 1.03
CA VAL A 3 2.37 7.81 1.26
C VAL A 3 2.74 6.93 2.44
N GLY A 4 3.99 6.50 2.55
CA GLY A 4 4.45 5.73 3.71
C GLY A 4 4.34 6.51 5.02
N GLN A 5 4.65 7.81 5.02
CA GLN A 5 4.44 8.67 6.19
C GLN A 5 2.96 8.75 6.56
N ARG A 6 2.07 8.81 5.56
CA ARG A 6 0.63 8.82 5.79
C ARG A 6 0.12 7.51 6.41
N PHE A 7 0.61 6.35 5.95
CA PHE A 7 0.32 5.07 6.60
C PHE A 7 0.73 5.10 8.07
N ILE A 8 1.95 5.50 8.37
CA ILE A 8 2.45 5.58 9.74
C ILE A 8 1.58 6.51 10.61
N SER A 9 1.21 7.68 10.09
CA SER A 9 0.35 8.62 10.81
C SER A 9 -1.06 8.05 11.06
N LEU A 10 -1.62 7.29 10.11
CA LEU A 10 -2.95 6.67 10.24
C LEU A 10 -2.96 5.43 11.12
N LEU A 11 -1.82 4.76 11.24
CA LEU A 11 -1.69 3.56 12.07
C LEU A 11 -1.31 3.89 13.53
N GLU A 12 -1.02 5.14 13.84
CA GLU A 12 -0.80 5.55 15.23
C GLU A 12 -2.05 5.28 16.06
N ASN A 13 -1.89 4.50 17.14
CA ASN A 13 -3.00 4.06 18.02
C ASN A 13 -4.15 3.34 17.27
N HIS A 14 -3.85 2.67 16.15
CA HIS A 14 -4.85 1.92 15.42
C HIS A 14 -5.32 0.70 16.27
N PRO A 15 -6.65 0.42 16.36
CA PRO A 15 -7.17 -0.58 17.29
C PRO A 15 -6.79 -2.03 16.92
N TRP A 16 -6.37 -2.30 15.68
CA TRP A 16 -6.09 -3.66 15.19
C TRP A 16 -4.67 -3.84 14.67
N PHE A 17 -3.98 -2.76 14.31
CA PHE A 17 -2.67 -2.86 13.66
C PHE A 17 -1.62 -2.05 14.39
N GLU A 18 -0.44 -2.62 14.51
CA GLU A 18 0.75 -1.98 15.06
C GLU A 18 1.85 -1.95 14.00
N VAL A 19 2.56 -0.83 13.90
CA VAL A 19 3.73 -0.71 13.02
C VAL A 19 4.95 -1.26 13.75
N VAL A 20 5.33 -2.48 13.45
CA VAL A 20 6.46 -3.17 14.09
C VAL A 20 7.74 -3.11 13.24
N THR A 21 7.61 -2.89 11.94
CA THR A 21 8.74 -2.86 11.01
C THR A 21 8.54 -1.78 9.94
N VAL A 22 9.61 -1.11 9.58
CA VAL A 22 9.67 -0.18 8.45
C VAL A 22 10.78 -0.62 7.51
N ALA A 23 10.48 -0.70 6.23
CA ALA A 23 11.44 -1.08 5.20
C ALA A 23 11.51 -0.03 4.09
N ALA A 24 12.70 0.18 3.56
CA ALA A 24 12.93 1.13 2.47
C ALA A 24 14.15 0.69 1.62
N SER A 25 14.55 1.54 0.67
CA SER A 25 15.75 1.27 -0.13
C SER A 25 17.02 1.12 0.72
N ALA A 26 18.03 0.42 0.20
CA ALA A 26 19.32 0.21 0.84
C ALA A 26 19.97 1.50 1.37
N ARG A 27 19.70 2.65 0.75
CA ARG A 27 20.22 3.95 1.19
C ARG A 27 19.72 4.36 2.59
N SER A 28 18.54 3.93 2.97
CA SER A 28 17.91 4.23 4.27
C SER A 28 18.07 3.10 5.28
N ALA A 29 18.38 1.90 4.83
CA ALA A 29 18.53 0.73 5.68
C ALA A 29 19.64 0.93 6.74
N GLY A 30 19.42 0.38 7.93
CA GLY A 30 20.34 0.47 9.06
C GLY A 30 20.25 1.76 9.88
N LYS A 31 19.49 2.76 9.44
CA LYS A 31 19.22 4.01 10.18
C LYS A 31 17.92 3.86 10.97
N THR A 32 17.77 4.63 12.04
CA THR A 32 16.45 4.77 12.66
C THR A 32 15.50 5.45 11.68
N TYR A 33 14.20 5.24 11.83
CA TYR A 33 13.21 5.86 10.96
C TYR A 33 13.30 7.40 11.01
N GLU A 34 13.50 7.96 12.22
CA GLU A 34 13.69 9.40 12.41
C GLU A 34 14.92 9.93 11.66
N GLU A 35 16.07 9.25 11.73
CA GLU A 35 17.28 9.60 10.98
C GLU A 35 17.07 9.46 9.46
N ALA A 36 16.39 8.37 9.04
CA ALA A 36 16.15 8.09 7.62
C ALA A 36 15.21 9.10 6.98
N VAL A 37 14.20 9.58 7.71
CA VAL A 37 13.22 10.56 7.22
C VAL A 37 13.67 11.99 7.51
N GLY A 38 14.11 12.29 8.74
CA GLY A 38 14.61 13.58 9.15
C GLY A 38 13.66 14.73 8.78
N ALA A 39 14.20 15.79 8.22
CA ALA A 39 13.45 16.96 7.77
C ALA A 39 12.45 16.69 6.64
N ARG A 40 12.43 15.48 6.08
CA ARG A 40 11.46 15.06 5.05
C ARG A 40 10.13 14.56 5.62
N TRP A 41 9.92 14.59 6.92
CA TRP A 41 8.60 14.38 7.51
C TRP A 41 7.69 15.54 7.12
N LYS A 42 6.59 15.24 6.41
CA LYS A 42 5.68 16.23 5.81
C LYS A 42 4.24 16.15 6.34
N MET A 43 4.01 15.28 7.31
CA MET A 43 2.69 15.21 7.94
C MET A 43 2.47 16.39 8.89
N THR A 44 1.23 16.81 9.04
CA THR A 44 0.84 17.89 9.97
C THR A 44 0.93 17.46 11.44
N THR A 45 0.84 16.16 11.69
CA THR A 45 1.03 15.56 13.01
C THR A 45 2.51 15.21 13.23
N PRO A 46 3.00 15.24 14.46
CA PRO A 46 4.35 14.76 14.78
C PRO A 46 4.55 13.31 14.33
N MET A 47 5.81 12.92 14.12
CA MET A 47 6.16 11.53 13.87
C MET A 47 5.86 10.71 15.13
N PRO A 48 5.11 9.59 15.03
CA PRO A 48 4.78 8.74 16.18
C PRO A 48 6.03 8.24 16.91
N GLU A 49 6.06 8.35 18.24
CA GLU A 49 7.21 7.97 19.06
C GLU A 49 7.58 6.49 18.91
N ALA A 50 6.57 5.61 18.77
CA ALA A 50 6.78 4.17 18.60
C ALA A 50 7.58 3.84 17.32
N VAL A 51 7.45 4.67 16.28
CA VAL A 51 8.09 4.42 14.98
C VAL A 51 9.46 5.10 14.87
N LYS A 52 9.70 6.18 15.56
CA LYS A 52 10.96 6.95 15.48
C LYS A 52 12.21 6.10 15.59
N LYS A 53 12.21 5.16 16.56
CA LYS A 53 13.37 4.33 16.91
C LYS A 53 13.46 3.03 16.12
N LEU A 54 12.46 2.70 15.31
CA LEU A 54 12.52 1.51 14.47
C LEU A 54 13.67 1.63 13.47
N VAL A 55 14.50 0.60 13.41
CA VAL A 55 15.60 0.54 12.44
C VAL A 55 15.01 0.15 11.09
N VAL A 56 15.25 1.00 10.09
CA VAL A 56 14.79 0.76 8.72
C VAL A 56 15.49 -0.45 8.13
N MET A 57 14.72 -1.43 7.72
CA MET A 57 15.22 -2.62 7.02
C MET A 57 15.35 -2.34 5.51
N ASN A 58 16.21 -3.12 4.83
CA ASN A 58 16.23 -3.07 3.37
C ASN A 58 15.00 -3.81 2.83
N VAL A 59 14.22 -3.15 1.97
CA VAL A 59 13.02 -3.74 1.37
C VAL A 59 13.32 -4.98 0.52
N SER A 60 14.54 -5.10 0.01
CA SER A 60 14.96 -6.26 -0.77
C SER A 60 15.34 -7.49 0.10
N ASP A 61 15.47 -7.32 1.40
CA ASP A 61 15.70 -8.44 2.35
C ASP A 61 14.34 -9.08 2.70
N VAL A 62 13.64 -9.58 1.68
CA VAL A 62 12.23 -9.99 1.75
C VAL A 62 11.94 -10.95 2.89
N GLU A 63 12.65 -12.06 2.97
CA GLU A 63 12.43 -13.06 4.03
C GLU A 63 12.66 -12.51 5.43
N LYS A 64 13.68 -11.67 5.59
CA LYS A 64 13.99 -11.03 6.86
C LYS A 64 12.91 -10.08 7.31
N VAL A 65 12.37 -9.27 6.39
CA VAL A 65 11.25 -8.37 6.70
C VAL A 65 9.97 -9.17 6.96
N ALA A 66 9.66 -10.13 6.11
CA ALA A 66 8.48 -10.98 6.21
C ALA A 66 8.40 -11.74 7.53
N SER A 67 9.54 -12.21 8.07
CA SER A 67 9.58 -12.91 9.35
C SER A 67 9.21 -12.05 10.56
N THR A 68 9.11 -10.74 10.42
CA THR A 68 8.81 -9.80 11.51
C THR A 68 7.39 -9.28 11.50
N VAL A 69 6.60 -9.59 10.48
CA VAL A 69 5.28 -8.97 10.24
C VAL A 69 4.22 -10.00 9.86
N ASP A 70 2.96 -9.69 10.11
CA ASP A 70 1.83 -10.49 9.66
C ASP A 70 1.41 -10.16 8.23
N PHE A 71 1.58 -8.92 7.81
CA PHE A 71 1.33 -8.41 6.45
C PHE A 71 2.08 -7.10 6.23
N VAL A 72 2.12 -6.60 5.01
CA VAL A 72 2.77 -5.33 4.67
C VAL A 72 1.85 -4.37 3.91
N PHE A 73 1.98 -3.08 4.21
CA PHE A 73 1.52 -2.01 3.33
C PHE A 73 2.66 -1.60 2.40
N SER A 74 2.44 -1.67 1.10
CA SER A 74 3.44 -1.29 0.09
C SER A 74 3.20 0.12 -0.44
N ALA A 75 4.22 0.97 -0.34
CA ALA A 75 4.28 2.31 -0.91
C ALA A 75 5.70 2.63 -1.39
N VAL A 76 6.34 1.64 -1.99
CA VAL A 76 7.71 1.74 -2.54
C VAL A 76 7.73 2.61 -3.79
N ASP A 77 8.87 3.26 -4.04
CA ASP A 77 9.10 4.10 -5.21
C ASP A 77 10.19 3.46 -6.07
N MET A 78 9.77 2.70 -7.06
CA MET A 78 10.58 1.91 -7.99
C MET A 78 9.88 1.88 -9.36
N SER A 79 10.50 1.26 -10.36
CA SER A 79 9.81 0.96 -11.62
C SER A 79 8.62 0.02 -11.39
N LYS A 80 7.66 0.01 -12.31
CA LYS A 80 6.49 -0.88 -12.19
C LYS A 80 6.87 -2.35 -12.15
N GLU A 81 7.88 -2.71 -12.92
CA GLU A 81 8.41 -4.07 -13.02
C GLU A 81 9.05 -4.50 -11.68
N GLU A 82 9.87 -3.65 -11.09
CA GLU A 82 10.48 -3.90 -9.78
C GLU A 82 9.43 -3.99 -8.68
N ILE A 83 8.40 -3.10 -8.71
CA ILE A 83 7.30 -3.15 -7.74
C ILE A 83 6.55 -4.48 -7.86
N LYS A 84 6.21 -4.91 -9.08
CA LYS A 84 5.56 -6.21 -9.29
C LYS A 84 6.37 -7.36 -8.72
N ALA A 85 7.65 -7.39 -9.04
CA ALA A 85 8.55 -8.44 -8.59
C ALA A 85 8.63 -8.49 -7.06
N ILE A 86 8.90 -7.35 -6.42
CA ILE A 86 9.10 -7.30 -4.96
C ILE A 86 7.80 -7.61 -4.19
N GLU A 87 6.65 -7.12 -4.65
CA GLU A 87 5.36 -7.38 -4.02
C GLU A 87 4.97 -8.86 -4.13
N GLU A 88 5.23 -9.51 -5.28
CA GLU A 88 5.02 -10.96 -5.43
C GLU A 88 6.02 -11.79 -4.60
N GLU A 89 7.26 -11.34 -4.45
CA GLU A 89 8.22 -12.01 -3.58
C GLU A 89 7.76 -12.00 -2.13
N TYR A 90 7.26 -10.85 -1.62
CA TYR A 90 6.64 -10.81 -0.28
C TYR A 90 5.44 -11.75 -0.19
N ALA A 91 4.55 -11.77 -1.18
CA ALA A 91 3.43 -12.68 -1.19
C ALA A 91 3.88 -14.16 -1.13
N LYS A 92 4.95 -14.53 -1.84
CA LYS A 92 5.52 -15.89 -1.83
C LYS A 92 6.09 -16.32 -0.47
N THR A 93 6.45 -15.39 0.40
CA THR A 93 6.82 -15.70 1.80
C THR A 93 5.59 -15.88 2.71
N GLU A 94 4.41 -16.06 2.14
CA GLU A 94 3.12 -16.14 2.86
C GLU A 94 2.74 -14.83 3.59
N THR A 95 3.33 -13.70 3.18
CA THR A 95 3.05 -12.37 3.73
C THR A 95 2.09 -11.61 2.80
N PRO A 96 0.84 -11.37 3.20
CA PRO A 96 -0.08 -10.55 2.41
C PRO A 96 0.45 -9.13 2.18
N VAL A 97 0.24 -8.62 0.97
CA VAL A 97 0.65 -7.27 0.56
C VAL A 97 -0.57 -6.44 0.21
N VAL A 98 -0.76 -5.33 0.91
CA VAL A 98 -1.75 -4.32 0.56
C VAL A 98 -1.03 -3.13 -0.07
N SER A 99 -1.19 -3.00 -1.39
CA SER A 99 -0.38 -2.06 -2.17
C SER A 99 -1.12 -0.75 -2.49
N ASN A 100 -0.43 0.36 -2.26
CA ASN A 100 -0.84 1.67 -2.77
C ASN A 100 -0.39 1.91 -4.22
N ASN A 101 0.51 1.07 -4.73
CA ASN A 101 1.12 1.25 -6.04
C ASN A 101 0.17 0.90 -7.19
N SER A 102 0.48 1.41 -8.37
CA SER A 102 -0.33 1.15 -9.56
C SER A 102 0.13 -0.07 -10.37
N ALA A 103 1.24 -0.70 -9.98
CA ALA A 103 1.90 -1.72 -10.78
C ALA A 103 1.00 -2.92 -11.08
N HIS A 104 0.30 -3.42 -10.09
CA HIS A 104 -0.57 -4.59 -10.22
C HIS A 104 -2.03 -4.31 -10.59
N ARG A 105 -2.43 -3.05 -10.78
CA ARG A 105 -3.86 -2.71 -11.04
C ARG A 105 -4.49 -3.43 -12.23
N TRP A 106 -3.69 -3.86 -13.18
CA TRP A 106 -4.14 -4.57 -14.38
C TRP A 106 -3.65 -6.03 -14.44
N THR A 107 -3.17 -6.56 -13.33
CA THR A 107 -2.84 -7.98 -13.19
C THR A 107 -4.14 -8.73 -12.92
N PRO A 108 -4.55 -9.69 -13.78
CA PRO A 108 -5.91 -10.24 -13.76
C PRO A 108 -6.33 -10.90 -12.45
N ASP A 109 -5.39 -11.49 -11.72
CA ASP A 109 -5.62 -12.20 -10.45
C ASP A 109 -5.26 -11.37 -9.22
N VAL A 110 -4.98 -10.07 -9.39
CA VAL A 110 -4.75 -9.14 -8.28
C VAL A 110 -6.01 -8.30 -8.09
N PRO A 111 -6.68 -8.39 -6.93
CA PRO A 111 -7.88 -7.61 -6.69
C PRO A 111 -7.55 -6.12 -6.53
N MET A 112 -8.30 -5.28 -7.24
CA MET A 112 -8.31 -3.84 -7.06
C MET A 112 -9.61 -3.44 -6.36
N VAL A 113 -9.54 -3.08 -5.08
CA VAL A 113 -10.71 -3.03 -4.21
C VAL A 113 -10.92 -1.66 -3.58
N VAL A 114 -12.19 -1.23 -3.59
CA VAL A 114 -12.79 -0.32 -2.63
C VAL A 114 -13.75 -1.17 -1.80
N PRO A 115 -13.46 -1.47 -0.52
CA PRO A 115 -14.21 -2.49 0.23
C PRO A 115 -15.72 -2.26 0.30
N GLU A 116 -16.15 -1.00 0.33
CA GLU A 116 -17.56 -0.61 0.36
C GLU A 116 -18.27 -0.82 -0.99
N ILE A 117 -17.52 -1.02 -2.08
CA ILE A 117 -18.09 -1.06 -3.45
C ILE A 117 -18.02 -2.44 -4.05
N ASN A 118 -16.83 -3.06 -4.02
CA ASN A 118 -16.56 -4.30 -4.74
C ASN A 118 -15.78 -5.34 -3.91
N PRO A 119 -16.21 -5.66 -2.68
CA PRO A 119 -15.50 -6.63 -1.83
C PRO A 119 -15.40 -8.03 -2.49
N GLN A 120 -16.37 -8.40 -3.32
CA GLN A 120 -16.35 -9.66 -4.09
C GLN A 120 -15.14 -9.77 -5.02
N HIS A 121 -14.45 -8.67 -5.36
CA HIS A 121 -13.23 -8.74 -6.16
C HIS A 121 -12.09 -9.45 -5.43
N PHE A 122 -12.17 -9.61 -4.11
CA PHE A 122 -11.22 -10.44 -3.35
C PHE A 122 -11.26 -11.92 -3.76
N ASP A 123 -12.32 -12.41 -4.37
CA ASP A 123 -12.45 -13.81 -4.81
C ASP A 123 -11.36 -14.21 -5.82
N VAL A 124 -10.81 -13.25 -6.58
CA VAL A 124 -9.71 -13.51 -7.52
C VAL A 124 -8.41 -13.92 -6.82
N ILE A 125 -8.26 -13.66 -5.51
CA ILE A 125 -7.08 -14.05 -4.73
C ILE A 125 -6.83 -15.56 -4.80
N GLU A 126 -7.86 -16.37 -4.88
CA GLU A 126 -7.71 -17.84 -4.99
C GLU A 126 -6.98 -18.26 -6.28
N PHE A 127 -7.17 -17.52 -7.38
CA PHE A 127 -6.42 -17.75 -8.61
C PHE A 127 -4.97 -17.27 -8.46
N GLN A 128 -4.76 -16.14 -7.81
CA GLN A 128 -3.44 -15.59 -7.54
C GLN A 128 -2.61 -16.53 -6.67
N LYS A 129 -3.18 -17.07 -5.58
CA LYS A 129 -2.53 -18.05 -4.71
C LYS A 129 -2.10 -19.30 -5.49
N LYS A 130 -2.94 -19.79 -6.39
CA LYS A 130 -2.58 -20.93 -7.27
C LYS A 130 -1.39 -20.59 -8.16
N ARG A 131 -1.37 -19.40 -8.74
CA ARG A 131 -0.27 -18.95 -9.61
C ARG A 131 1.03 -18.77 -8.82
N LEU A 132 0.96 -18.18 -7.62
CA LEU A 132 2.12 -17.92 -6.77
C LEU A 132 2.59 -19.14 -5.97
N GLY A 133 1.74 -20.16 -5.82
CA GLY A 133 2.02 -21.33 -4.99
C GLY A 133 1.92 -21.04 -3.49
N THR A 134 1.03 -20.11 -3.09
CA THR A 134 0.85 -19.68 -1.71
C THR A 134 -0.47 -20.17 -1.12
N THR A 135 -0.55 -20.18 0.21
CA THR A 135 -1.78 -20.50 0.96
C THR A 135 -2.37 -19.25 1.62
N ARG A 136 -1.53 -18.37 2.15
CA ARG A 136 -1.90 -17.14 2.82
C ARG A 136 -1.48 -15.89 2.06
N GLY A 137 -0.31 -15.93 1.42
CA GLY A 137 0.28 -14.78 0.75
C GLY A 137 -0.48 -14.36 -0.52
N PHE A 138 -0.71 -13.08 -0.67
CA PHE A 138 -1.33 -12.46 -1.85
C PHE A 138 -0.95 -10.98 -1.96
N VAL A 139 -1.21 -10.39 -3.10
CA VAL A 139 -1.16 -8.94 -3.33
C VAL A 139 -2.57 -8.45 -3.60
N ALA A 140 -2.98 -7.38 -2.92
CA ALA A 140 -4.20 -6.63 -3.21
C ALA A 140 -3.85 -5.15 -3.40
N VAL A 141 -4.54 -4.45 -4.29
CA VAL A 141 -4.24 -3.06 -4.60
C VAL A 141 -5.44 -2.14 -4.42
N LYS A 142 -5.18 -0.90 -4.07
CA LYS A 142 -6.20 0.15 -4.12
C LYS A 142 -6.29 0.72 -5.54
N PRO A 143 -7.46 1.23 -5.96
CA PRO A 143 -7.62 1.94 -7.23
C PRO A 143 -6.91 3.30 -7.21
N ASN A 144 -7.02 4.02 -8.32
CA ASN A 144 -6.53 5.39 -8.43
C ASN A 144 -7.17 6.31 -7.37
N CYS A 145 -6.39 7.27 -6.85
CA CYS A 145 -6.86 8.17 -5.80
C CYS A 145 -8.05 9.05 -6.23
N SER A 146 -8.10 9.48 -7.49
CA SER A 146 -9.21 10.31 -8.00
C SER A 146 -10.53 9.54 -7.98
N ILE A 147 -10.53 8.29 -8.44
CA ILE A 147 -11.77 7.50 -8.49
C ILE A 147 -12.35 7.22 -7.10
N GLN A 148 -11.50 7.12 -6.09
CA GLN A 148 -11.93 6.87 -4.72
C GLN A 148 -12.75 8.03 -4.11
N SER A 149 -12.66 9.23 -4.68
CA SER A 149 -13.44 10.38 -4.20
C SER A 149 -14.88 10.38 -4.70
N TYR A 150 -15.16 9.83 -5.88
CA TYR A 150 -16.50 9.86 -6.48
C TYR A 150 -17.14 8.50 -6.69
N ALA A 151 -16.38 7.40 -6.77
CA ALA A 151 -16.95 6.08 -6.97
C ALA A 151 -17.93 5.66 -5.84
N PRO A 152 -17.67 5.93 -4.54
CA PRO A 152 -18.64 5.66 -3.48
C PRO A 152 -19.97 6.40 -3.69
N VAL A 153 -19.91 7.67 -4.11
CA VAL A 153 -21.12 8.47 -4.40
C VAL A 153 -21.92 7.88 -5.56
N LEU A 154 -21.23 7.54 -6.66
CA LEU A 154 -21.88 6.89 -7.80
C LEU A 154 -22.49 5.54 -7.44
N THR A 155 -21.83 4.81 -6.55
CA THR A 155 -22.34 3.52 -6.07
C THR A 155 -23.61 3.70 -5.24
N ALA A 156 -23.69 4.73 -4.41
CA ALA A 156 -24.92 5.08 -3.67
C ALA A 156 -26.05 5.49 -4.62
N TRP A 157 -25.73 6.06 -5.77
CA TRP A 157 -26.70 6.47 -6.78
C TRP A 157 -27.01 5.40 -7.84
N LYS A 158 -26.51 4.17 -7.65
CA LYS A 158 -26.73 3.08 -8.61
C LYS A 158 -28.21 2.82 -8.92
N GLU A 159 -29.11 3.02 -7.97
CA GLU A 159 -30.55 2.90 -8.15
C GLU A 159 -31.12 3.90 -9.17
N PHE A 160 -30.46 5.04 -9.40
CA PHE A 160 -30.83 6.04 -10.40
C PHE A 160 -30.22 5.77 -11.78
N GLU A 161 -29.51 4.66 -11.94
CA GLU A 161 -28.92 4.21 -13.22
C GLU A 161 -28.08 5.30 -13.95
N PRO A 162 -27.08 5.94 -13.28
CA PRO A 162 -26.26 6.95 -13.95
C PRO A 162 -25.56 6.33 -15.15
N TYR A 163 -25.77 6.89 -16.33
CA TYR A 163 -25.25 6.38 -17.61
C TYR A 163 -24.06 7.16 -18.15
N GLU A 164 -23.83 8.36 -17.66
CA GLU A 164 -22.72 9.21 -18.07
C GLU A 164 -22.14 9.96 -16.88
N VAL A 165 -20.81 10.06 -16.82
CA VAL A 165 -20.09 10.81 -15.77
C VAL A 165 -19.02 11.67 -16.41
N VAL A 166 -19.07 12.98 -16.15
CA VAL A 166 -18.01 13.92 -16.48
C VAL A 166 -17.31 14.33 -15.19
N ALA A 167 -16.01 14.05 -15.08
CA ALA A 167 -15.25 14.36 -13.89
C ALA A 167 -14.03 15.24 -14.19
N THR A 168 -13.86 16.29 -13.39
CA THR A 168 -12.65 17.11 -13.37
C THR A 168 -12.01 17.02 -12.00
N THR A 169 -10.72 16.69 -11.94
CA THR A 169 -10.00 16.51 -10.68
C THR A 169 -8.88 17.55 -10.52
N TYR A 170 -8.80 18.12 -9.33
CA TYR A 170 -7.68 18.97 -8.90
C TYR A 170 -6.84 18.19 -7.91
N GLN A 171 -5.61 17.87 -8.29
CA GLN A 171 -4.72 17.04 -7.47
C GLN A 171 -3.51 17.82 -6.99
N ALA A 172 -3.18 17.67 -5.71
CA ALA A 172 -1.93 18.17 -5.18
C ALA A 172 -0.74 17.39 -5.80
N ILE A 173 0.37 18.09 -6.08
CA ILE A 173 1.56 17.48 -6.66
C ILE A 173 2.14 16.35 -5.80
N SER A 174 1.88 16.36 -4.50
CA SER A 174 2.23 15.27 -3.57
C SER A 174 1.66 13.91 -3.98
N GLY A 175 0.52 13.88 -4.69
CA GLY A 175 -0.06 12.65 -5.24
C GLY A 175 0.80 12.00 -6.33
N ALA A 176 1.71 12.75 -6.96
CA ALA A 176 2.70 12.24 -7.91
C ALA A 176 4.01 11.77 -7.25
N GLY A 177 4.08 11.71 -5.92
CA GLY A 177 5.27 11.32 -5.18
C GLY A 177 6.39 12.37 -5.13
N LYS A 178 6.16 13.55 -5.67
CA LYS A 178 7.14 14.66 -5.67
C LYS A 178 6.79 15.65 -4.56
N THR A 179 7.76 15.99 -3.76
CA THR A 179 7.69 17.02 -2.70
C THR A 179 8.81 18.01 -2.86
#